data_5b0ba99de0719266493d969cc9803b57
#
_entry.id   5b0ba99de0719266493d969cc9803b57
#
_cell.length_a   1.000
_cell.length_b   1.000
_cell.length_c   1.000
_cell.angle_alpha   90.00
_cell.angle_beta   90.00
_cell.angle_gamma   90.00
#
_symmetry.space_group_name_H-M   'P 1'
#
loop_
_entity.id
_entity.type
_entity.pdbx_description
1 polymer ?
#
loop_
_entity_poly.entity_id
_entity_poly.type
_entity_poly.pdbx_seq_one_letter_code
_entity_poly.pdbx_strand_id
1 'polypeptide(L)'
;MNTIGFIGLGLIGGSIAKAIRKYHPDYHILAYNRSKEALASALSSGIIDGVCEEMKDPRFGTCDYVFLCAPVEINLECLAYLKEIRQDGCIITDVGSVKGIIHQKVEELGMTDCFIGGHPMAGSEKTGFDHSNERILENAYYILTPGGEVGLEYI
;
A
#
# COMPACT_ATOMS: atom_id res chain seq x y z
N MET A 1 14.30 8.29 -7.91
CA MET A 1 13.65 8.48 -6.60
C MET A 1 12.23 7.97 -6.75
N ASN A 2 11.86 6.93 -6.01
CA ASN A 2 10.54 6.33 -6.15
C ASN A 2 9.50 7.07 -5.31
N THR A 3 8.28 7.15 -5.82
CA THR A 3 7.12 7.67 -5.10
C THR A 3 6.22 6.50 -4.70
N ILE A 4 5.92 6.41 -3.40
CA ILE A 4 5.14 5.32 -2.83
C ILE A 4 3.83 5.89 -2.27
N GLY A 5 2.71 5.32 -2.70
CA GLY A 5 1.38 5.68 -2.18
C GLY A 5 0.87 4.66 -1.16
N PHE A 6 0.28 5.12 -0.09
CA PHE A 6 -0.43 4.28 0.89
C PHE A 6 -1.90 4.67 0.98
N ILE A 7 -2.78 3.72 0.71
CA ILE A 7 -4.22 3.86 0.98
C ILE A 7 -4.55 3.01 2.20
N GLY A 8 -4.61 3.66 3.35
CA GLY A 8 -4.68 3.05 4.67
C GLY A 8 -3.33 3.05 5.39
N LEU A 9 -3.25 3.80 6.49
CA LEU A 9 -2.05 3.92 7.33
C LEU A 9 -2.35 3.41 8.74
N GLY A 10 -2.77 2.14 8.80
CA GLY A 10 -3.01 1.41 10.05
C GLY A 10 -1.75 0.73 10.59
N LEU A 11 -1.93 -0.39 11.31
CA LEU A 11 -0.81 -1.16 11.87
C LEU A 11 0.15 -1.65 10.76
N ILE A 12 -0.36 -2.34 9.75
CA ILE A 12 0.48 -2.92 8.68
C ILE A 12 0.99 -1.85 7.73
N GLY A 13 0.11 -1.01 7.18
CA GLY A 13 0.52 0.07 6.27
C GLY A 13 1.52 1.03 6.92
N GLY A 14 1.29 1.40 8.19
CA GLY A 14 2.23 2.22 8.95
C GLY A 14 3.57 1.52 9.21
N SER A 15 3.57 0.21 9.45
CA SER A 15 4.81 -0.56 9.65
C SER A 15 5.63 -0.66 8.37
N ILE A 16 4.97 -0.89 7.22
CA ILE A 16 5.63 -0.88 5.92
C ILE A 16 6.19 0.51 5.61
N ALA A 17 5.41 1.58 5.81
CA ALA A 17 5.87 2.95 5.59
C ALA A 17 7.09 3.30 6.45
N LYS A 18 7.11 2.91 7.73
CA LYS A 18 8.25 3.07 8.63
C LYS A 18 9.47 2.29 8.17
N ALA A 19 9.28 1.05 7.70
CA ALA A 19 10.36 0.24 7.16
C ALA A 19 10.94 0.88 5.88
N ILE A 20 10.10 1.32 4.94
CA ILE A 20 10.53 2.03 3.73
C ILE A 20 11.30 3.29 4.11
N ARG A 21 10.80 4.13 4.98
CA ARG A 21 11.50 5.35 5.43
C ARG A 21 12.86 5.06 6.05
N LYS A 22 12.99 3.97 6.81
CA LYS A 22 14.24 3.58 7.46
C LYS A 22 15.31 3.13 6.46
N TYR A 23 14.92 2.34 5.46
CA TYR A 23 15.87 1.73 4.51
C TYR A 23 16.01 2.48 3.20
N HIS A 24 15.03 3.32 2.85
CA HIS A 24 14.98 4.15 1.65
C HIS A 24 14.56 5.58 1.99
N PRO A 25 15.41 6.34 2.68
CA PRO A 25 15.06 7.66 3.20
C PRO A 25 14.80 8.69 2.09
N ASP A 26 15.28 8.44 0.88
CA ASP A 26 15.11 9.27 -0.32
C ASP A 26 13.77 9.04 -1.05
N TYR A 27 12.99 8.01 -0.68
CA TYR A 27 11.69 7.77 -1.31
C TYR A 27 10.66 8.80 -0.85
N HIS A 28 9.83 9.24 -1.79
CA HIS A 28 8.71 10.14 -1.50
C HIS A 28 7.46 9.33 -1.15
N ILE A 29 6.92 9.54 0.05
CA ILE A 29 5.80 8.75 0.56
C ILE A 29 4.55 9.62 0.69
N LEU A 30 3.50 9.26 -0.04
CA LEU A 30 2.16 9.84 0.05
C LEU A 30 1.23 8.89 0.80
N ALA A 31 0.32 9.40 1.61
CA ALA A 31 -0.64 8.55 2.29
C ALA A 31 -2.02 9.18 2.43
N TYR A 32 -3.02 8.31 2.31
CA TYR A 32 -4.38 8.56 2.77
C TYR A 32 -4.71 7.64 3.94
N ASN A 33 -5.40 8.17 4.93
CA ASN A 33 -5.99 7.38 6.00
C ASN A 33 -7.27 8.04 6.50
N ARG A 34 -8.21 7.24 6.99
CA ARG A 34 -9.46 7.77 7.57
C ARG A 34 -9.20 8.59 8.82
N SER A 35 -8.26 8.20 9.68
CA SER A 35 -7.84 8.98 10.85
C SER A 35 -6.90 10.10 10.43
N LYS A 36 -7.34 11.34 10.62
CA LYS A 36 -6.53 12.54 10.39
C LYS A 36 -5.39 12.66 11.40
N GLU A 37 -5.59 12.18 12.61
CA GLU A 37 -4.59 12.15 13.67
C GLU A 37 -3.41 11.25 13.27
N ALA A 38 -3.70 10.06 12.70
CA ALA A 38 -2.67 9.16 12.20
C ALA A 38 -1.84 9.79 11.08
N LEU A 39 -2.48 10.51 10.16
CA LEU A 39 -1.79 11.23 9.09
C LEU A 39 -0.92 12.37 9.64
N ALA A 40 -1.45 13.15 10.58
CA ALA A 40 -0.69 14.22 11.22
C ALA A 40 0.52 13.69 11.99
N SER A 41 0.36 12.58 12.71
CA SER A 41 1.46 11.89 13.41
C SER A 41 2.52 11.38 12.45
N ALA A 42 2.11 10.73 11.36
CA ALA A 42 3.03 10.21 10.34
C ALA A 42 3.80 11.33 9.62
N LEU A 43 3.13 12.45 9.32
CA LEU A 43 3.76 13.60 8.68
C LEU A 43 4.75 14.30 9.62
N SER A 44 4.34 14.57 10.87
CA SER A 44 5.19 15.25 11.85
C SER A 44 6.41 14.43 12.27
N SER A 45 6.32 13.11 12.23
CA SER A 45 7.44 12.20 12.48
C SER A 45 8.32 11.94 11.24
N GLY A 46 8.02 12.54 10.10
CA GLY A 46 8.78 12.38 8.85
C GLY A 46 8.66 11.00 8.21
N ILE A 47 7.65 10.20 8.58
CA ILE A 47 7.40 8.90 7.95
C ILE A 47 6.80 9.08 6.56
N ILE A 48 5.89 10.03 6.38
CA ILE A 48 5.33 10.40 5.08
C ILE A 48 5.71 11.84 4.73
N ASP A 49 5.73 12.15 3.45
CA ASP A 49 6.06 13.49 2.91
C ASP A 49 4.80 14.26 2.51
N GLY A 50 3.70 13.57 2.25
CA GLY A 50 2.46 14.21 1.82
C GLY A 50 1.21 13.46 2.27
N VAL A 51 0.18 14.23 2.60
CA VAL A 51 -1.16 13.75 2.95
C VAL A 51 -2.08 13.88 1.75
N CYS A 52 -2.72 12.79 1.36
CA CYS A 52 -3.84 12.76 0.43
C CYS A 52 -5.14 12.97 1.22
N GLU A 53 -5.97 13.91 0.79
CA GLU A 53 -7.19 14.29 1.52
C GLU A 53 -8.31 13.26 1.39
N GLU A 54 -8.28 12.49 0.31
CA GLU A 54 -9.25 11.44 0.03
C GLU A 54 -8.59 10.20 -0.57
N MET A 55 -9.27 9.04 -0.49
CA MET A 55 -8.74 7.78 -1.01
C MET A 55 -8.62 7.77 -2.55
N LYS A 56 -9.33 8.65 -3.23
CA LYS A 56 -9.29 8.85 -4.68
C LYS A 56 -8.54 10.12 -5.06
N ASP A 57 -7.44 10.40 -4.37
CA ASP A 57 -6.59 11.54 -4.67
C ASP A 57 -5.80 11.28 -5.98
N PRO A 58 -5.84 12.21 -6.96
CA PRO A 58 -5.17 12.03 -8.25
C PRO A 58 -3.64 11.90 -8.15
N ARG A 59 -3.02 12.33 -7.04
CA ARG A 59 -1.58 12.15 -6.82
C ARG A 59 -1.16 10.68 -6.73
N PHE A 60 -2.06 9.75 -6.40
CA PHE A 60 -1.76 8.33 -6.47
C PHE A 60 -1.43 7.86 -7.90
N GLY A 61 -1.91 8.58 -8.92
CA GLY A 61 -1.57 8.32 -10.31
C GLY A 61 -0.10 8.54 -10.66
N THR A 62 0.65 9.27 -9.83
CA THR A 62 2.08 9.55 -10.03
C THR A 62 2.99 8.61 -9.23
N CYS A 63 2.43 7.65 -8.52
CA CYS A 63 3.19 6.70 -7.71
C CYS A 63 3.81 5.59 -8.57
N ASP A 64 5.01 5.16 -8.20
CA ASP A 64 5.66 3.98 -8.76
C ASP A 64 5.11 2.71 -8.10
N TYR A 65 4.73 2.80 -6.81
CA TYR A 65 4.10 1.73 -6.04
C TYR A 65 2.91 2.27 -5.25
N VAL A 66 1.81 1.51 -5.21
CA VAL A 66 0.66 1.83 -4.35
C VAL A 66 0.31 0.64 -3.47
N PHE A 67 0.34 0.84 -2.16
CA PHE A 67 -0.05 -0.12 -1.15
C PHE A 67 -1.51 0.08 -0.71
N LEU A 68 -2.34 -0.91 -0.94
CA LEU A 68 -3.73 -0.98 -0.49
C LEU A 68 -3.78 -1.64 0.89
N CYS A 69 -3.84 -0.84 1.94
CA CYS A 69 -3.80 -1.28 3.33
C CYS A 69 -5.11 -1.00 4.08
N ALA A 70 -6.17 -0.69 3.36
CA ALA A 70 -7.52 -0.50 3.89
C ALA A 70 -8.29 -1.85 3.95
N PRO A 71 -9.49 -1.90 4.53
CA PRO A 71 -10.38 -3.06 4.40
C PRO A 71 -10.63 -3.46 2.95
N VAL A 72 -10.91 -4.75 2.72
CA VAL A 72 -10.97 -5.32 1.35
C VAL A 72 -11.99 -4.61 0.46
N GLU A 73 -13.15 -4.24 0.98
CA GLU A 73 -14.19 -3.52 0.23
C GLU A 73 -13.68 -2.17 -0.30
N ILE A 74 -12.96 -1.45 0.53
CA ILE A 74 -12.33 -0.17 0.15
C ILE A 74 -11.22 -0.39 -0.88
N ASN A 75 -10.41 -1.43 -0.70
CA ASN A 75 -9.36 -1.78 -1.65
C ASN A 75 -9.92 -2.10 -3.05
N LEU A 76 -11.08 -2.78 -3.13
CA LEU A 76 -11.74 -3.08 -4.40
C LEU A 76 -12.20 -1.80 -5.13
N GLU A 77 -12.71 -0.81 -4.39
CA GLU A 77 -13.08 0.50 -4.95
C GLU A 77 -11.84 1.27 -5.43
N CYS A 78 -10.76 1.22 -4.65
CA CYS A 78 -9.51 1.87 -5.00
C CYS A 78 -8.87 1.27 -6.25
N LEU A 79 -8.93 -0.05 -6.46
CA LEU A 79 -8.44 -0.70 -7.67
C LEU A 79 -9.10 -0.15 -8.93
N ALA A 80 -10.43 0.00 -8.92
CA ALA A 80 -11.15 0.56 -10.06
C ALA A 80 -10.73 1.99 -10.38
N TYR A 81 -10.49 2.81 -9.36
CA TYR A 81 -10.00 4.17 -9.53
C TYR A 81 -8.55 4.22 -10.02
N LEU A 82 -7.66 3.43 -9.40
CA LEU A 82 -6.24 3.38 -9.77
C LEU A 82 -6.03 2.91 -11.21
N LYS A 83 -6.88 2.01 -11.72
CA LYS A 83 -6.86 1.63 -13.14
C LYS A 83 -6.92 2.83 -14.07
N GLU A 84 -7.74 3.84 -13.74
CA GLU A 84 -7.97 5.00 -14.60
C GLU A 84 -6.85 6.04 -14.53
N ILE A 85 -6.12 6.11 -13.40
CA ILE A 85 -5.17 7.19 -13.14
C ILE A 85 -3.71 6.76 -13.04
N ARG A 86 -3.43 5.45 -12.85
CA ARG A 86 -2.05 4.98 -12.65
C ARG A 86 -1.17 5.29 -13.86
N GLN A 87 0.07 5.66 -13.60
CA GLN A 87 1.08 5.76 -14.66
C GLN A 87 1.54 4.36 -15.12
N ASP A 88 2.11 4.29 -16.30
CA ASP A 88 2.74 3.07 -16.81
C ASP A 88 3.89 2.64 -15.91
N GLY A 89 3.96 1.33 -15.63
CA GLY A 89 4.97 0.75 -14.75
C GLY A 89 4.65 0.86 -13.25
N CYS A 90 3.54 1.50 -12.86
CA CYS A 90 3.09 1.50 -11.46
C CYS A 90 2.67 0.09 -11.03
N ILE A 91 3.23 -0.38 -9.92
CA ILE A 91 2.84 -1.64 -9.28
C ILE A 91 1.88 -1.35 -8.12
N ILE A 92 0.78 -2.08 -8.10
CA ILE A 92 -0.21 -2.01 -7.03
C ILE A 92 -0.14 -3.30 -6.23
N THR A 93 -0.13 -3.17 -4.91
CA THR A 93 -0.12 -4.32 -4.00
C THR A 93 -1.13 -4.11 -2.86
N ASP A 94 -1.62 -5.20 -2.28
CA ASP A 94 -2.41 -5.15 -1.07
C ASP A 94 -1.70 -5.90 0.08
N VAL A 95 -2.26 -5.83 1.28
CA VAL A 95 -1.72 -6.51 2.46
C VAL A 95 -2.76 -7.40 3.16
N GLY A 96 -3.90 -7.60 2.54
CA GLY A 96 -5.02 -8.36 3.11
C GLY A 96 -4.75 -9.85 3.22
N SER A 97 -5.40 -10.53 4.16
CA SER A 97 -5.30 -11.98 4.32
C SER A 97 -6.13 -12.76 3.29
N VAL A 98 -7.13 -12.13 2.69
CA VAL A 98 -8.02 -12.74 1.68
C VAL A 98 -7.58 -12.31 0.29
N LYS A 99 -7.20 -13.28 -0.56
CA LYS A 99 -6.67 -13.01 -1.90
C LYS A 99 -7.67 -13.26 -3.04
N GLY A 100 -8.60 -14.20 -2.88
CA GLY A 100 -9.50 -14.60 -3.97
C GLY A 100 -10.29 -13.45 -4.56
N ILE A 101 -10.99 -12.70 -3.74
CA ILE A 101 -11.87 -11.60 -4.20
C ILE A 101 -11.07 -10.43 -4.81
N ILE A 102 -9.88 -10.14 -4.29
CA ILE A 102 -9.07 -9.04 -4.84
C ILE A 102 -8.45 -9.43 -6.18
N HIS A 103 -7.99 -10.68 -6.34
CA HIS A 103 -7.51 -11.19 -7.63
C HIS A 103 -8.61 -11.26 -8.66
N GLN A 104 -9.81 -11.72 -8.29
CA GLN A 104 -10.96 -11.67 -9.20
C GLN A 104 -11.21 -10.25 -9.70
N LYS A 105 -11.17 -9.25 -8.81
CA LYS A 105 -11.34 -7.85 -9.21
C LYS A 105 -10.22 -7.35 -10.13
N VAL A 106 -8.99 -7.74 -9.86
CA VAL A 106 -7.82 -7.42 -10.70
C VAL A 106 -8.01 -7.99 -12.12
N GLU A 107 -8.45 -9.25 -12.25
CA GLU A 107 -8.76 -9.87 -13.54
C GLU A 107 -9.90 -9.15 -14.25
N GLU A 108 -11.02 -8.87 -13.57
CA GLU A 108 -12.14 -8.12 -14.13
C GLU A 108 -11.73 -6.75 -14.69
N LEU A 109 -10.78 -6.09 -14.01
CA LEU A 109 -10.26 -4.79 -14.41
C LEU A 109 -9.14 -4.88 -15.47
N GLY A 110 -8.63 -6.08 -15.79
CA GLY A 110 -7.48 -6.24 -16.69
C GLY A 110 -6.19 -5.62 -16.14
N MET A 111 -5.92 -5.84 -14.86
CA MET A 111 -4.74 -5.29 -14.13
C MET A 111 -3.74 -6.37 -13.71
N THR A 112 -3.73 -7.51 -14.38
CA THR A 112 -2.86 -8.66 -14.08
C THR A 112 -1.39 -8.40 -14.38
N ASP A 113 -1.10 -7.36 -15.13
CA ASP A 113 0.25 -6.89 -15.49
C ASP A 113 0.91 -6.01 -14.41
N CYS A 114 0.12 -5.48 -13.47
CA CYS A 114 0.58 -4.46 -12.52
C CYS A 114 0.19 -4.74 -11.06
N PHE A 115 -0.45 -5.86 -10.78
CA PHE A 115 -0.89 -6.18 -9.42
C PHE A 115 -0.10 -7.36 -8.83
N ILE A 116 0.42 -7.14 -7.63
CA ILE A 116 1.05 -8.18 -6.82
C ILE A 116 0.32 -8.24 -5.48
N GLY A 117 -0.50 -9.27 -5.28
CA GLY A 117 -1.12 -9.48 -3.98
C GLY A 117 -0.06 -9.76 -2.93
N GLY A 118 -0.20 -9.17 -1.76
CA GLY A 118 0.70 -9.33 -0.64
C GLY A 118 -0.03 -9.78 0.62
N HIS A 119 0.64 -10.57 1.45
CA HIS A 119 0.15 -10.92 2.78
C HIS A 119 1.33 -11.08 3.73
N PRO A 120 1.63 -10.03 4.54
CA PRO A 120 2.61 -10.17 5.62
C PRO A 120 2.04 -11.10 6.68
N MET A 121 2.76 -12.19 6.97
CA MET A 121 2.44 -13.11 8.07
C MET A 121 2.89 -12.49 9.39
N ALA A 122 2.45 -11.27 9.63
CA ALA A 122 2.80 -10.44 10.78
C ALA A 122 1.58 -9.64 11.22
N GLY A 123 1.57 -9.22 12.45
CA GLY A 123 0.49 -8.41 13.02
C GLY A 123 0.51 -8.47 14.54
N SER A 124 -0.47 -7.82 15.14
CA SER A 124 -0.75 -7.92 16.57
C SER A 124 -2.25 -7.68 16.80
N GLU A 125 -2.70 -7.90 18.02
CA GLU A 125 -4.06 -7.53 18.46
C GLU A 125 -4.30 -6.02 18.50
N LYS A 126 -3.23 -5.21 18.45
CA LYS A 126 -3.29 -3.75 18.43
C LYS A 126 -3.62 -3.25 17.03
N THR A 127 -4.26 -2.11 16.95
CA THR A 127 -4.65 -1.45 15.70
C THR A 127 -4.17 -0.02 15.64
N GLY A 128 -4.12 0.54 14.44
CA GLY A 128 -3.79 1.96 14.23
C GLY A 128 -2.30 2.23 14.03
N PHE A 129 -2.04 3.43 13.51
CA PHE A 129 -0.68 3.88 13.17
C PHE A 129 0.25 3.97 14.39
N ASP A 130 -0.26 4.39 15.55
CA ASP A 130 0.54 4.58 16.76
C ASP A 130 1.15 3.26 17.28
N HIS A 131 0.53 2.12 16.92
CA HIS A 131 1.04 0.80 17.24
C HIS A 131 1.89 0.19 16.14
N SER A 132 2.02 0.85 14.98
CA SER A 132 2.85 0.38 13.89
C SER A 132 4.34 0.44 14.25
N ASN A 133 5.08 -0.56 13.79
CA ASN A 133 6.50 -0.69 14.05
C ASN A 133 7.13 -1.49 12.90
N GLU A 134 8.19 -0.99 12.31
CA GLU A 134 8.91 -1.68 11.24
C GLU A 134 9.40 -3.08 11.65
N ARG A 135 9.66 -3.30 12.94
CA ARG A 135 10.16 -4.58 13.47
C ARG A 135 9.14 -5.71 13.40
N ILE A 136 7.84 -5.44 13.30
CA ILE A 136 6.84 -6.51 13.18
C ILE A 136 6.98 -7.29 11.87
N LEU A 137 7.68 -6.72 10.89
CA LEU A 137 7.97 -7.36 9.60
C LEU A 137 9.30 -8.12 9.61
N GLU A 138 10.16 -7.89 10.61
CA GLU A 138 11.46 -8.57 10.72
C GLU A 138 11.26 -10.08 10.97
N ASN A 139 11.92 -10.90 10.15
CA ASN A 139 11.82 -12.38 10.20
C ASN A 139 10.39 -12.94 9.95
N ALA A 140 9.46 -12.12 9.49
CA ALA A 140 8.14 -12.56 9.08
C ALA A 140 8.16 -13.01 7.61
N TYR A 141 7.39 -14.06 7.29
CA TYR A 141 7.11 -14.37 5.89
C TYR A 141 6.23 -13.26 5.29
N TYR A 142 6.56 -12.85 4.09
CA TYR A 142 5.71 -11.98 3.28
C TYR A 142 5.33 -12.76 2.03
N ILE A 143 4.08 -13.22 1.97
CA ILE A 143 3.59 -14.03 0.85
C ILE A 143 3.21 -13.10 -0.29
N LEU A 144 3.76 -13.35 -1.47
CA LEU A 144 3.42 -12.63 -2.70
C LEU A 144 2.60 -13.52 -3.62
N THR A 145 1.56 -12.96 -4.19
CA THR A 145 0.69 -13.60 -5.19
C THR A 145 0.60 -12.68 -6.40
N PRO A 146 1.59 -12.72 -7.32
CA PRO A 146 1.60 -11.84 -8.47
C PRO A 146 0.46 -12.17 -9.44
N GLY A 147 -0.01 -11.17 -10.16
CA GLY A 147 -0.82 -11.33 -11.36
C GLY A 147 -0.03 -12.12 -12.42
N GLY A 148 -0.74 -12.84 -13.28
CA GLY A 148 -0.09 -13.76 -14.23
C GLY A 148 0.81 -13.10 -15.28
N GLU A 149 0.75 -11.78 -15.43
CA GLU A 149 1.50 -10.99 -16.43
C GLU A 149 2.51 -10.03 -15.80
N VAL A 150 2.68 -10.06 -14.48
CA VAL A 150 3.68 -9.23 -13.79
C VAL A 150 5.08 -9.71 -14.14
N GLY A 151 5.96 -8.78 -14.54
CA GLY A 151 7.36 -9.06 -14.81
C GLY A 151 8.11 -9.55 -13.56
N LEU A 152 9.02 -10.51 -13.74
CA LEU A 152 9.80 -11.09 -12.62
C LEU A 152 10.70 -10.05 -11.92
N GLU A 153 11.04 -8.96 -12.59
CA GLU A 153 11.82 -7.85 -12.05
C GLU A 153 11.11 -7.08 -10.93
N TYR A 154 9.79 -7.27 -10.79
CA TYR A 154 8.97 -6.63 -9.74
C TYR A 154 8.68 -7.55 -8.54
N ILE A 155 9.06 -8.83 -8.61
CA ILE A 155 8.84 -9.86 -7.57
C ILE A 155 10.14 -10.16 -6.81
#